data_3555a6178b95d9df15f33c3a2a24788f
#
_entry.id   3555a6178b95d9df15f33c3a2a24788f
#
_cell.length_a   1.000
_cell.length_b   1.000
_cell.length_c   1.000
_cell.angle_alpha   90.00
_cell.angle_beta   90.00
_cell.angle_gamma   90.00
#
_symmetry.space_group_name_H-M   'P 1'
#
loop_
_entity.id
_entity.type
_entity.pdbx_description
1 polymer ?
#
loop_
_entity_poly.entity_id
_entity_poly.type
_entity_poly.pdbx_seq_one_letter_code
_entity_poly.pdbx_strand_id
1 'polypeptide(L)'
;MRCGLNDGQLYEAVLVGLDPTGDLAVIKLIGKDAFPYAPIGDSDTVSVGDACYTIGNPFLLATNLQPSVSAGIVSGVHRYQFPAGTLLEYADCLQVDAAINPGNSGGGLFNARGELIGINGRASFEKRGRINVGAGYAISSNQVQNFLGILKSGHLADHATLGATVATSADGRVVVSDILESSDTWRKGLRIDDEIIELAGRSVRSVNAFKNILGTLPAGWRIPVVFRRAGRPSEIFVELAGVHTPAMLNELMAGRRAPLSENKPGDSPKPKPNPLAPDPADLPESIRKFYEPRFGYANFYFNRIELERVRDVLQRRKSASEKQEISWRYHGQLEAGGSFEIELGDQSATISLPTGISRWEQAAADAGLSAEAGFDSSPPGSGGMLAALTMWRRLLIKGAQNTDGRITYWGQQPLYSTSTNQLADVLELTTS
;
A
#
# COMPACT_ATOMS: atom_id res chain seq x y z
N MET A 1 20.49 11.80 -2.77
CA MET A 1 19.99 12.74 -1.71
C MET A 1 20.95 12.74 -0.54
N ARG A 2 20.93 13.82 0.29
CA ARG A 2 21.71 13.85 1.55
C ARG A 2 20.81 14.22 2.70
N CYS A 3 21.00 13.60 3.84
CA CYS A 3 20.21 13.79 5.05
C CYS A 3 21.14 14.15 6.21
N GLY A 4 20.93 15.31 6.82
CA GLY A 4 21.65 15.73 8.02
C GLY A 4 20.96 15.18 9.26
N LEU A 5 21.74 14.64 10.19
CA LEU A 5 21.26 14.17 11.48
C LEU A 5 21.80 15.02 12.63
N ASN A 6 21.19 14.88 13.79
CA ASN A 6 21.58 15.61 15.01
C ASN A 6 22.97 15.27 15.55
N ASP A 7 23.65 14.25 15.00
CA ASP A 7 25.05 13.95 15.28
C ASP A 7 26.03 14.85 14.49
N GLY A 8 25.51 15.82 13.73
CA GLY A 8 26.26 16.76 12.93
C GLY A 8 26.81 16.18 11.63
N GLN A 9 26.39 14.95 11.24
CA GLN A 9 26.85 14.27 10.04
C GLN A 9 25.82 14.36 8.91
N LEU A 10 26.31 14.41 7.67
CA LEU A 10 25.53 14.29 6.46
C LEU A 10 25.65 12.88 5.90
N TYR A 11 24.54 12.18 5.83
CA TYR A 11 24.44 10.84 5.28
C TYR A 11 23.90 10.87 3.86
N GLU A 12 24.48 10.09 2.98
CA GLU A 12 23.86 9.83 1.68
C GLU A 12 22.59 9.00 1.86
N ALA A 13 21.61 9.26 1.00
CA ALA A 13 20.33 8.58 1.03
C ALA A 13 19.88 8.20 -0.37
N VAL A 14 19.25 7.04 -0.49
CA VAL A 14 18.65 6.54 -1.73
C VAL A 14 17.16 6.35 -1.54
N LEU A 15 16.38 6.68 -2.58
CA LEU A 15 14.95 6.43 -2.60
C LEU A 15 14.70 4.92 -2.59
N VAL A 16 13.79 4.47 -1.75
CA VAL A 16 13.33 3.07 -1.66
C VAL A 16 12.00 2.94 -2.38
N GLY A 17 10.94 3.56 -1.88
CA GLY A 17 9.59 3.52 -2.43
C GLY A 17 8.93 4.88 -2.37
N LEU A 18 7.92 5.08 -3.19
CA LEU A 18 7.24 6.36 -3.35
C LEU A 18 5.74 6.16 -3.51
N ASP A 19 4.96 6.95 -2.78
CA ASP A 19 3.54 7.20 -3.00
C ASP A 19 3.39 8.60 -3.60
N PRO A 20 3.20 8.71 -4.92
CA PRO A 20 3.20 10.00 -5.60
C PRO A 20 1.91 10.80 -5.39
N THR A 21 0.87 10.18 -4.83
CA THR A 21 -0.45 10.81 -4.59
C THR A 21 -0.71 11.08 -3.11
N GLY A 22 -0.28 10.19 -2.21
CA GLY A 22 -0.37 10.37 -0.77
C GLY A 22 0.81 11.11 -0.14
N ASP A 23 1.77 11.60 -0.95
CA ASP A 23 2.92 12.42 -0.51
C ASP A 23 3.85 11.71 0.49
N LEU A 24 4.00 10.39 0.35
CA LEU A 24 4.88 9.57 1.19
C LEU A 24 6.07 9.02 0.40
N ALA A 25 7.24 9.01 1.03
CA ALA A 25 8.41 8.36 0.48
C ALA A 25 9.20 7.65 1.58
N VAL A 26 9.77 6.49 1.24
CA VAL A 26 10.75 5.82 2.09
C VAL A 26 12.13 6.00 1.47
N ILE A 27 13.08 6.45 2.29
CA ILE A 27 14.49 6.56 1.91
C ILE A 27 15.34 5.69 2.83
N LYS A 28 16.45 5.17 2.27
CA LYS A 28 17.47 4.43 3.03
C LYS A 28 18.69 5.32 3.21
N LEU A 29 19.05 5.59 4.46
CA LEU A 29 20.33 6.24 4.81
C LEU A 29 21.47 5.24 4.66
N ILE A 30 22.60 5.71 4.12
CA ILE A 30 23.81 4.92 3.90
C ILE A 30 24.91 5.44 4.83
N GLY A 31 25.68 4.54 5.42
CA GLY A 31 26.87 4.91 6.22
C GLY A 31 26.90 4.35 7.64
N LYS A 32 25.77 3.83 8.17
CA LYS A 32 25.71 3.12 9.45
C LYS A 32 24.80 1.89 9.33
N ASP A 33 25.06 0.89 10.15
CA ASP A 33 24.20 -0.31 10.22
C ASP A 33 22.89 -0.04 10.96
N ALA A 34 22.91 0.88 11.93
CA ALA A 34 21.73 1.28 12.70
C ALA A 34 21.70 2.80 12.97
N PHE A 35 20.52 3.35 12.95
CA PHE A 35 20.23 4.74 13.31
C PHE A 35 19.24 4.78 14.47
N PRO A 36 19.31 5.79 15.35
CA PRO A 36 18.24 6.03 16.32
C PRO A 36 16.91 6.25 15.59
N TYR A 37 15.85 5.74 16.17
CA TYR A 37 14.50 5.87 15.60
C TYR A 37 13.48 6.19 16.70
N ALA A 38 12.38 6.84 16.31
CA ALA A 38 11.24 7.05 17.17
C ALA A 38 10.24 5.89 17.06
N PRO A 39 9.58 5.47 18.14
CA PRO A 39 8.48 4.53 18.06
C PRO A 39 7.32 5.15 17.26
N ILE A 40 6.65 4.34 16.46
CA ILE A 40 5.44 4.77 15.74
C ILE A 40 4.25 4.55 16.67
N GLY A 41 3.52 5.63 16.97
CA GLY A 41 2.30 5.60 17.75
C GLY A 41 1.08 5.30 16.87
N ASP A 42 -0.04 4.97 17.53
CA ASP A 42 -1.33 4.74 16.90
C ASP A 42 -2.11 6.07 16.78
N SER A 43 -2.24 6.57 15.53
CA SER A 43 -2.94 7.84 15.26
C SER A 43 -4.46 7.76 15.50
N ASP A 44 -5.07 6.57 15.55
CA ASP A 44 -6.50 6.44 15.86
C ASP A 44 -6.80 6.64 17.35
N THR A 45 -5.78 6.61 18.22
CA THR A 45 -5.92 6.91 19.65
C THR A 45 -5.78 8.40 19.97
N VAL A 46 -5.42 9.23 18.97
CA VAL A 46 -5.21 10.66 19.14
C VAL A 46 -6.55 11.40 19.23
N SER A 47 -6.66 12.32 20.17
CA SER A 47 -7.86 13.12 20.41
C SER A 47 -7.61 14.61 20.16
N VAL A 48 -8.68 15.32 19.82
CA VAL A 48 -8.64 16.79 19.75
C VAL A 48 -8.30 17.37 21.12
N GLY A 49 -7.32 18.26 21.16
CA GLY A 49 -6.77 18.85 22.40
C GLY A 49 -5.49 18.19 22.89
N ASP A 50 -5.09 17.03 22.34
CA ASP A 50 -3.83 16.38 22.71
C ASP A 50 -2.63 17.26 22.32
N ALA A 51 -1.65 17.33 23.21
CA ALA A 51 -0.39 18.03 22.92
C ALA A 51 0.38 17.35 21.80
N CYS A 52 0.90 18.13 20.87
CA CYS A 52 1.70 17.63 19.77
C CYS A 52 2.91 18.51 19.47
N TYR A 53 3.92 17.92 18.84
CA TYR A 53 5.20 18.55 18.53
C TYR A 53 5.57 18.28 17.07
N THR A 54 5.72 19.34 16.28
CA THR A 54 6.27 19.23 14.92
C THR A 54 7.77 19.41 14.97
N ILE A 55 8.50 18.52 14.29
CA ILE A 55 9.96 18.57 14.19
C ILE A 55 10.35 18.70 12.73
N GLY A 56 11.24 19.65 12.42
CA GLY A 56 11.70 19.89 11.07
C GLY A 56 12.78 20.97 10.97
N ASN A 57 13.07 21.42 9.75
CA ASN A 57 14.01 22.51 9.51
C ASN A 57 13.33 23.65 8.73
N PRO A 58 12.49 24.47 9.41
CA PRO A 58 11.75 25.54 8.77
C PRO A 58 12.70 26.53 8.11
N PHE A 59 12.38 26.86 6.83
CA PHE A 59 13.16 27.78 6.00
C PHE A 59 14.63 27.40 5.81
N LEU A 60 15.00 26.14 6.14
CA LEU A 60 16.39 25.62 6.09
C LEU A 60 17.36 26.43 6.96
N LEU A 61 16.89 26.99 8.08
CA LEU A 61 17.69 27.83 8.97
C LEU A 61 18.61 27.05 9.92
N ALA A 62 18.33 25.77 10.14
CA ALA A 62 19.18 24.90 10.98
C ALA A 62 20.44 24.46 10.22
N THR A 63 21.41 25.36 10.09
CA THR A 63 22.69 25.12 9.41
C THR A 63 23.60 24.17 10.18
N ASN A 64 23.36 23.99 11.48
CA ASN A 64 24.06 23.07 12.37
C ASN A 64 23.43 21.68 12.42
N LEU A 65 22.45 21.38 11.54
CA LEU A 65 21.70 20.12 11.46
C LEU A 65 20.81 19.83 12.69
N GLN A 66 20.65 20.77 13.61
CA GLN A 66 19.73 20.65 14.75
C GLN A 66 18.31 21.03 14.27
N PRO A 67 17.31 20.14 14.35
CA PRO A 67 15.98 20.47 13.92
C PRO A 67 15.31 21.46 14.89
N SER A 68 14.37 22.24 14.35
CA SER A 68 13.48 23.07 15.16
C SER A 68 12.28 22.28 15.64
N VAL A 69 11.82 22.57 16.85
CA VAL A 69 10.62 21.98 17.45
C VAL A 69 9.58 23.06 17.63
N SER A 70 8.35 22.84 17.17
CA SER A 70 7.19 23.69 17.45
C SER A 70 6.15 22.89 18.22
N ALA A 71 5.66 23.43 19.34
CA ALA A 71 4.61 22.82 20.15
C ALA A 71 3.24 23.37 19.78
N GLY A 72 2.21 22.54 19.91
CA GLY A 72 0.81 22.90 19.71
C GLY A 72 -0.11 21.78 20.18
N ILE A 73 -1.34 21.80 19.70
CA ILE A 73 -2.34 20.78 19.97
C ILE A 73 -2.88 20.19 18.67
N VAL A 74 -3.43 19.00 18.77
CA VAL A 74 -4.26 18.42 17.71
C VAL A 74 -5.58 19.16 17.69
N SER A 75 -5.83 19.92 16.62
CA SER A 75 -7.05 20.74 16.43
C SER A 75 -8.18 19.96 15.75
N GLY A 76 -7.87 18.82 15.14
CA GLY A 76 -8.85 17.96 14.49
C GLY A 76 -8.26 16.62 14.06
N VAL A 77 -9.11 15.61 14.03
CA VAL A 77 -8.79 14.26 13.57
C VAL A 77 -9.67 13.90 12.36
N HIS A 78 -9.28 12.90 11.61
CA HIS A 78 -10.03 12.37 10.46
C HIS A 78 -10.37 13.45 9.42
N ARG A 79 -9.40 14.34 9.12
CA ARG A 79 -9.59 15.40 8.13
C ARG A 79 -9.28 14.90 6.72
N TYR A 80 -10.17 15.25 5.80
CA TYR A 80 -9.98 15.00 4.37
C TYR A 80 -9.64 16.30 3.65
N GLN A 81 -8.54 16.30 2.92
CA GLN A 81 -8.08 17.44 2.15
C GLN A 81 -8.12 17.11 0.66
N PHE A 82 -9.01 17.78 -0.06
CA PHE A 82 -9.09 17.64 -1.51
C PHE A 82 -7.79 18.09 -2.21
N PRO A 83 -7.46 17.47 -3.35
CA PRO A 83 -6.42 17.98 -4.24
C PRO A 83 -6.73 19.43 -4.66
N ALA A 84 -5.93 20.40 -4.22
CA ALA A 84 -6.09 21.81 -4.59
C ALA A 84 -5.03 22.20 -5.62
N GLY A 85 -5.29 21.88 -6.89
CA GLY A 85 -4.37 22.16 -8.00
C GLY A 85 -3.11 21.28 -8.03
N THR A 86 -3.08 20.20 -7.25
CA THR A 86 -2.07 19.16 -7.24
C THR A 86 -2.77 17.80 -7.31
N LEU A 87 -2.05 16.73 -7.54
CA LEU A 87 -2.57 15.35 -7.45
C LEU A 87 -2.54 14.81 -6.01
N LEU A 88 -1.99 15.58 -5.08
CA LEU A 88 -1.84 15.15 -3.70
C LEU A 88 -3.18 15.17 -2.97
N GLU A 89 -3.57 14.02 -2.46
CA GLU A 89 -4.76 13.78 -1.66
C GLU A 89 -4.34 13.41 -0.24
N TYR A 90 -4.90 14.11 0.74
CA TYR A 90 -4.63 13.83 2.14
C TYR A 90 -5.89 13.30 2.81
N ALA A 91 -5.93 12.00 3.03
CA ALA A 91 -7.00 11.31 3.72
C ALA A 91 -6.65 11.12 5.20
N ASP A 92 -7.65 11.13 6.06
CA ASP A 92 -7.55 10.78 7.48
C ASP A 92 -6.45 11.53 8.24
N CYS A 93 -6.23 12.81 7.87
CA CYS A 93 -5.15 13.62 8.42
C CYS A 93 -5.43 14.07 9.85
N LEU A 94 -4.35 14.29 10.59
CA LEU A 94 -4.34 15.06 11.82
C LEU A 94 -4.20 16.54 11.47
N GLN A 95 -5.11 17.38 11.97
CA GLN A 95 -5.02 18.82 11.91
C GLN A 95 -4.39 19.33 13.20
N VAL A 96 -3.41 20.24 13.09
CA VAL A 96 -2.67 20.80 14.24
C VAL A 96 -2.54 22.31 14.12
N ASP A 97 -2.41 22.99 15.25
CA ASP A 97 -2.06 24.41 15.32
C ASP A 97 -0.55 24.65 15.54
N ALA A 98 0.21 23.60 15.87
CA ALA A 98 1.66 23.64 15.85
C ALA A 98 2.17 24.15 14.49
N ALA A 99 3.12 25.06 14.52
CA ALA A 99 3.56 25.74 13.30
C ALA A 99 4.20 24.77 12.29
N ILE A 100 3.54 24.56 11.15
CA ILE A 100 4.08 23.88 9.99
C ILE A 100 4.43 24.93 8.94
N ASN A 101 5.72 25.22 8.79
CA ASN A 101 6.24 26.17 7.82
C ASN A 101 7.02 25.42 6.70
N PRO A 102 7.30 26.06 5.55
CA PRO A 102 8.15 25.48 4.53
C PRO A 102 9.49 24.99 5.11
N GLY A 103 9.82 23.71 4.90
CA GLY A 103 10.96 23.04 5.52
C GLY A 103 10.60 22.09 6.67
N ASN A 104 9.38 22.17 7.22
CA ASN A 104 8.88 21.17 8.16
C ASN A 104 8.21 19.97 7.46
N SER A 105 7.79 20.12 6.20
CA SER A 105 7.18 19.03 5.42
C SER A 105 8.13 17.85 5.32
N GLY A 106 7.62 16.62 5.55
CA GLY A 106 8.39 15.39 5.66
C GLY A 106 8.99 15.15 7.05
N GLY A 107 8.97 16.14 7.95
CA GLY A 107 9.33 15.97 9.36
C GLY A 107 8.23 15.27 10.16
N GLY A 108 8.58 14.79 11.35
CA GLY A 108 7.63 14.07 12.20
C GLY A 108 6.70 14.97 13.00
N LEU A 109 5.49 14.49 13.21
CA LEU A 109 4.56 14.94 14.23
C LEU A 109 4.57 13.94 15.39
N PHE A 110 4.84 14.40 16.59
CA PHE A 110 5.00 13.56 17.78
C PHE A 110 3.96 13.89 18.84
N ASN A 111 3.56 12.90 19.63
CA ASN A 111 2.77 13.11 20.85
C ASN A 111 3.67 13.41 22.06
N ALA A 112 3.05 13.64 23.23
CA ALA A 112 3.77 13.93 24.47
C ALA A 112 4.64 12.76 25.00
N ARG A 113 4.47 11.54 24.47
CA ARG A 113 5.30 10.37 24.79
C ARG A 113 6.51 10.22 23.85
N GLY A 114 6.67 11.13 22.87
CA GLY A 114 7.70 11.03 21.85
C GLY A 114 7.44 9.98 20.78
N GLU A 115 6.22 9.51 20.65
CA GLU A 115 5.80 8.59 19.59
C GLU A 115 5.41 9.37 18.34
N LEU A 116 5.83 8.89 17.16
CA LEU A 116 5.48 9.46 15.87
C LEU A 116 4.00 9.17 15.57
N ILE A 117 3.15 10.21 15.57
CA ILE A 117 1.73 10.10 15.26
C ILE A 117 1.37 10.56 13.83
N GLY A 118 2.33 11.15 13.11
CA GLY A 118 2.13 11.55 11.72
C GLY A 118 3.38 12.13 11.08
N ILE A 119 3.27 12.38 9.77
CA ILE A 119 4.30 13.07 8.97
C ILE A 119 3.73 14.42 8.55
N ASN A 120 4.45 15.49 8.85
CA ASN A 120 4.06 16.85 8.48
C ASN A 120 3.98 16.97 6.95
N GLY A 121 2.82 17.29 6.43
CA GLY A 121 2.61 17.38 4.99
C GLY A 121 2.28 18.81 4.59
N ARG A 122 1.02 19.17 4.67
CA ARG A 122 0.48 20.42 4.14
C ARG A 122 0.14 21.43 5.22
N ALA A 123 0.37 22.71 4.93
CA ALA A 123 -0.16 23.80 5.75
C ALA A 123 -1.09 24.68 4.91
N SER A 124 -2.08 25.28 5.56
CA SER A 124 -2.88 26.34 4.97
C SER A 124 -2.09 27.65 5.04
N PHE A 125 -1.84 28.24 3.88
CA PHE A 125 -1.16 29.53 3.79
C PHE A 125 -2.11 30.60 3.26
N GLU A 126 -2.02 31.80 3.79
CA GLU A 126 -2.65 32.93 3.13
C GLU A 126 -1.98 33.21 1.78
N LYS A 127 -2.78 33.43 0.72
CA LYS A 127 -2.30 33.52 -0.68
C LYS A 127 -1.21 34.58 -0.91
N ARG A 128 -1.10 35.60 -0.06
CA ARG A 128 -0.19 36.75 -0.24
C ARG A 128 1.12 36.69 0.57
N GLY A 129 1.25 35.87 1.61
CA GLY A 129 2.40 35.94 2.50
C GLY A 129 3.10 34.64 2.85
N ARG A 130 2.60 33.47 2.42
CA ARG A 130 3.07 32.15 2.90
C ARG A 130 3.15 32.04 4.44
N ILE A 131 2.25 32.75 5.12
CA ILE A 131 2.16 32.75 6.57
C ILE A 131 1.24 31.58 6.95
N ASN A 132 1.69 30.74 7.87
CA ASN A 132 0.87 29.70 8.48
C ASN A 132 -0.27 30.38 9.26
N VAL A 133 -1.51 30.06 8.92
CA VAL A 133 -2.71 30.61 9.57
C VAL A 133 -3.20 29.74 10.73
N GLY A 134 -2.32 28.93 11.33
CA GLY A 134 -2.67 28.07 12.47
C GLY A 134 -3.42 26.78 12.09
N ALA A 135 -3.29 26.36 10.83
CA ALA A 135 -3.88 25.11 10.36
C ALA A 135 -2.83 24.30 9.55
N GLY A 136 -2.18 23.38 10.24
CA GLY A 136 -1.29 22.40 9.66
C GLY A 136 -1.97 21.04 9.55
N TYR A 137 -1.53 20.20 8.60
CA TYR A 137 -2.03 18.85 8.40
C TYR A 137 -0.87 17.89 8.33
N ALA A 138 -0.99 16.77 9.05
CA ALA A 138 -0.05 15.66 9.01
C ALA A 138 -0.75 14.39 8.52
N ILE A 139 -0.05 13.64 7.67
CA ILE A 139 -0.46 12.30 7.25
C ILE A 139 -0.39 11.41 8.49
N SER A 140 -1.46 10.69 8.80
CA SER A 140 -1.57 9.89 10.02
C SER A 140 -0.56 8.72 10.04
N SER A 141 -0.06 8.38 11.23
CA SER A 141 0.89 7.27 11.38
C SER A 141 0.31 5.93 10.94
N ASN A 142 -1.00 5.72 11.10
CA ASN A 142 -1.66 4.50 10.64
C ASN A 142 -1.69 4.40 9.11
N GLN A 143 -1.90 5.51 8.39
CA GLN A 143 -1.72 5.53 6.94
C GLN A 143 -0.28 5.20 6.56
N VAL A 144 0.71 5.81 7.22
CA VAL A 144 2.13 5.50 6.97
C VAL A 144 2.40 4.01 7.17
N GLN A 145 1.89 3.39 8.23
CA GLN A 145 2.08 1.95 8.50
C GLN A 145 1.43 1.08 7.43
N ASN A 146 0.22 1.43 6.97
CA ASN A 146 -0.48 0.70 5.92
C ASN A 146 0.34 0.68 4.61
N PHE A 147 0.94 1.81 4.26
CA PHE A 147 1.75 1.94 3.04
C PHE A 147 3.19 1.45 3.19
N LEU A 148 3.71 1.31 4.43
CA LEU A 148 5.12 1.03 4.68
C LEU A 148 5.59 -0.28 4.02
N GLY A 149 4.74 -1.31 3.99
CA GLY A 149 5.08 -2.60 3.37
C GLY A 149 5.35 -2.49 1.88
N ILE A 150 4.44 -1.84 1.14
CA ILE A 150 4.59 -1.64 -0.30
C ILE A 150 5.71 -0.64 -0.63
N LEU A 151 5.90 0.39 0.18
CA LEU A 151 6.99 1.35 -0.01
C LEU A 151 8.36 0.70 0.23
N LYS A 152 8.51 -0.12 1.27
CA LYS A 152 9.76 -0.88 1.54
C LYS A 152 10.10 -1.87 0.43
N SER A 153 9.11 -2.37 -0.27
CA SER A 153 9.30 -3.27 -1.41
C SER A 153 9.79 -2.56 -2.68
N GLY A 154 10.01 -1.26 -2.62
CA GLY A 154 10.53 -0.47 -3.74
C GLY A 154 9.50 -0.06 -4.78
N HIS A 155 8.22 -0.34 -4.57
CA HIS A 155 7.15 -0.01 -5.50
C HIS A 155 6.81 1.48 -5.56
N LEU A 156 6.16 1.87 -6.65
CA LEU A 156 5.27 3.02 -6.69
C LEU A 156 3.95 2.58 -6.09
N ALA A 157 3.60 3.15 -4.93
CA ALA A 157 2.35 2.82 -4.27
C ALA A 157 1.18 3.60 -4.90
N ASP A 158 0.00 2.99 -4.91
CA ASP A 158 -1.25 3.62 -5.32
C ASP A 158 -2.29 3.51 -4.22
N HIS A 159 -3.17 4.49 -4.16
CA HIS A 159 -4.31 4.49 -3.26
C HIS A 159 -5.42 3.59 -3.78
N ALA A 160 -6.22 3.09 -2.85
CA ALA A 160 -7.27 2.14 -3.15
C ALA A 160 -8.55 2.79 -3.65
N THR A 161 -9.23 2.08 -4.54
CA THR A 161 -10.63 2.32 -4.88
C THR A 161 -11.45 1.06 -4.69
N LEU A 162 -12.69 1.24 -4.23
CA LEU A 162 -13.65 0.16 -4.12
C LEU A 162 -14.30 -0.17 -5.50
N GLY A 163 -14.03 0.65 -6.52
CA GLY A 163 -14.76 0.58 -7.79
C GLY A 163 -16.22 0.99 -7.67
N ALA A 164 -16.57 1.67 -6.58
CA ALA A 164 -17.91 2.18 -6.30
C ALA A 164 -17.82 3.60 -5.73
N THR A 165 -18.83 4.42 -6.01
CA THR A 165 -19.03 5.71 -5.36
C THR A 165 -20.19 5.64 -4.39
N VAL A 166 -20.18 6.50 -3.38
CA VAL A 166 -21.21 6.56 -2.35
C VAL A 166 -21.80 7.96 -2.24
N ALA A 167 -23.06 8.03 -1.84
CA ALA A 167 -23.76 9.27 -1.58
C ALA A 167 -24.53 9.18 -0.24
N THR A 168 -24.88 10.34 0.31
CA THR A 168 -25.79 10.39 1.46
C THR A 168 -27.22 10.34 0.97
N SER A 169 -27.98 9.34 1.41
CA SER A 169 -29.42 9.20 1.12
C SER A 169 -30.25 10.24 1.89
N ALA A 170 -31.54 10.39 1.54
CA ALA A 170 -32.42 11.35 2.17
C ALA A 170 -32.62 11.14 3.69
N ASP A 171 -32.44 9.92 4.17
CA ASP A 171 -32.50 9.53 5.59
C ASP A 171 -31.12 9.50 6.27
N GLY A 172 -30.09 10.06 5.63
CA GLY A 172 -28.76 10.25 6.20
C GLY A 172 -27.84 9.04 6.15
N ARG A 173 -28.21 7.94 5.49
CA ARG A 173 -27.36 6.75 5.32
C ARG A 173 -26.36 6.94 4.18
N VAL A 174 -25.23 6.24 4.27
CA VAL A 174 -24.23 6.19 3.19
C VAL A 174 -24.55 5.02 2.28
N VAL A 175 -24.98 5.31 1.06
CA VAL A 175 -25.41 4.28 0.10
C VAL A 175 -24.56 4.32 -1.15
N VAL A 176 -24.39 3.15 -1.79
CA VAL A 176 -23.73 3.03 -3.09
C VAL A 176 -24.55 3.77 -4.15
N SER A 177 -23.96 4.79 -4.76
CA SER A 177 -24.63 5.59 -5.80
C SER A 177 -24.26 5.15 -7.22
N ASP A 178 -23.08 4.56 -7.38
CA ASP A 178 -22.60 4.00 -8.65
C ASP A 178 -21.55 2.92 -8.37
N ILE A 179 -21.42 1.91 -9.27
CA ILE A 179 -20.48 0.81 -9.13
C ILE A 179 -20.07 0.28 -10.50
N LEU A 180 -18.77 0.06 -10.66
CA LEU A 180 -18.22 -0.54 -11.87
C LEU A 180 -18.49 -2.05 -11.89
N GLU A 181 -19.18 -2.54 -12.92
CA GLU A 181 -19.47 -3.97 -13.07
C GLU A 181 -18.21 -4.83 -13.22
N SER A 182 -17.11 -4.26 -13.66
CA SER A 182 -15.80 -4.91 -13.74
C SER A 182 -15.08 -4.99 -12.39
N SER A 183 -15.56 -4.32 -11.34
CA SER A 183 -14.92 -4.31 -10.03
C SER A 183 -15.07 -5.65 -9.29
N ASP A 184 -14.13 -5.94 -8.40
CA ASP A 184 -14.25 -7.10 -7.51
C ASP A 184 -15.45 -6.97 -6.59
N THR A 185 -15.74 -5.77 -6.14
CA THR A 185 -16.87 -5.42 -5.29
C THR A 185 -18.21 -5.81 -5.93
N TRP A 186 -18.39 -5.52 -7.24
CA TRP A 186 -19.57 -5.95 -7.99
C TRP A 186 -19.64 -7.49 -8.09
N ARG A 187 -18.52 -8.14 -8.42
CA ARG A 187 -18.45 -9.61 -8.49
C ARG A 187 -18.79 -10.28 -7.16
N LYS A 188 -18.41 -9.65 -6.04
CA LYS A 188 -18.74 -10.13 -4.68
C LYS A 188 -20.14 -9.78 -4.21
N GLY A 189 -20.92 -9.09 -5.04
CA GLY A 189 -22.36 -8.93 -4.81
C GLY A 189 -22.82 -7.59 -4.29
N LEU A 190 -21.94 -6.57 -4.11
CA LEU A 190 -22.37 -5.20 -3.79
C LEU A 190 -23.15 -4.60 -4.97
N ARG A 191 -24.17 -3.80 -4.69
CA ARG A 191 -25.06 -3.18 -5.69
C ARG A 191 -25.37 -1.74 -5.32
N ILE A 192 -25.90 -1.00 -6.28
CA ILE A 192 -26.48 0.33 -6.06
C ILE A 192 -27.56 0.24 -4.98
N ASP A 193 -27.69 1.28 -4.18
CA ASP A 193 -28.60 1.42 -3.02
C ASP A 193 -28.23 0.57 -1.80
N ASP A 194 -27.18 -0.25 -1.84
CA ASP A 194 -26.67 -0.89 -0.62
C ASP A 194 -26.11 0.16 0.34
N GLU A 195 -26.50 0.08 1.60
CA GLU A 195 -25.94 0.94 2.67
C GLU A 195 -24.62 0.38 3.14
N ILE A 196 -23.52 1.15 3.02
CA ILE A 196 -22.21 0.79 3.56
C ILE A 196 -22.19 1.10 5.05
N ILE A 197 -21.95 0.06 5.88
CA ILE A 197 -21.91 0.17 7.34
C ILE A 197 -20.46 0.23 7.84
N GLU A 198 -19.62 -0.68 7.32
CA GLU A 198 -18.20 -0.76 7.71
C GLU A 198 -17.32 -1.00 6.50
N LEU A 199 -16.10 -0.47 6.55
CA LEU A 199 -15.05 -0.63 5.58
C LEU A 199 -13.73 -0.90 6.32
N ALA A 200 -13.09 -2.03 6.04
CA ALA A 200 -11.87 -2.46 6.74
C ALA A 200 -11.98 -2.42 8.28
N GLY A 201 -13.14 -2.84 8.82
CA GLY A 201 -13.42 -2.87 10.27
C GLY A 201 -13.72 -1.50 10.90
N ARG A 202 -13.78 -0.42 10.13
CA ARG A 202 -14.09 0.94 10.59
C ARG A 202 -15.51 1.34 10.16
N SER A 203 -16.29 1.92 11.09
CA SER A 203 -17.67 2.37 10.83
C SER A 203 -17.72 3.51 9.81
N VAL A 204 -18.64 3.40 8.83
CA VAL A 204 -18.88 4.40 7.79
C VAL A 204 -20.15 5.18 8.14
N ARG A 205 -19.99 6.36 8.74
CA ARG A 205 -21.12 7.22 9.16
C ARG A 205 -21.37 8.42 8.24
N SER A 206 -20.51 8.64 7.27
CA SER A 206 -20.60 9.73 6.29
C SER A 206 -19.79 9.39 5.05
N VAL A 207 -20.09 10.07 3.93
CA VAL A 207 -19.29 10.00 2.70
C VAL A 207 -17.83 10.41 2.97
N ASN A 208 -17.64 11.37 3.87
CA ASN A 208 -16.28 11.79 4.26
C ASN A 208 -15.53 10.69 5.04
N ALA A 209 -16.22 9.98 5.95
CA ALA A 209 -15.63 8.82 6.64
C ALA A 209 -15.26 7.70 5.67
N PHE A 210 -16.13 7.41 4.70
CA PHE A 210 -15.84 6.44 3.64
C PHE A 210 -14.55 6.81 2.86
N LYS A 211 -14.43 8.07 2.42
CA LYS A 211 -13.25 8.55 1.70
C LYS A 211 -11.99 8.50 2.56
N ASN A 212 -12.07 8.92 3.82
CA ASN A 212 -10.95 8.89 4.74
C ASN A 212 -10.45 7.46 4.97
N ILE A 213 -11.35 6.51 5.22
CA ILE A 213 -10.95 5.11 5.42
C ILE A 213 -10.28 4.58 4.15
N LEU A 214 -10.94 4.71 3.00
CA LEU A 214 -10.45 4.17 1.73
C LEU A 214 -9.11 4.80 1.31
N GLY A 215 -8.95 6.10 1.50
CA GLY A 215 -7.74 6.83 1.15
C GLY A 215 -6.51 6.48 2.02
N THR A 216 -6.70 5.80 3.16
CA THR A 216 -5.57 5.29 3.96
C THR A 216 -5.14 3.87 3.58
N LEU A 217 -5.75 3.27 2.58
CA LEU A 217 -5.49 1.88 2.19
C LEU A 217 -4.75 1.81 0.86
N PRO A 218 -3.71 0.97 0.76
CA PRO A 218 -3.05 0.71 -0.52
C PRO A 218 -3.95 -0.11 -1.45
N ALA A 219 -3.79 0.10 -2.75
CA ALA A 219 -4.33 -0.79 -3.77
C ALA A 219 -3.85 -2.24 -3.56
N GLY A 220 -4.65 -3.22 -3.96
CA GLY A 220 -4.35 -4.64 -3.85
C GLY A 220 -4.65 -5.26 -2.48
N TRP A 221 -4.99 -4.47 -1.45
CA TRP A 221 -5.39 -5.03 -0.17
C TRP A 221 -6.75 -5.72 -0.27
N ARG A 222 -6.89 -6.82 0.45
CA ARG A 222 -8.15 -7.51 0.66
C ARG A 222 -8.76 -7.07 1.99
N ILE A 223 -9.97 -6.50 1.92
CA ILE A 223 -10.64 -5.95 3.10
C ILE A 223 -12.07 -6.45 3.23
N PRO A 224 -12.63 -6.50 4.46
CA PRO A 224 -14.05 -6.70 4.68
C PRO A 224 -14.81 -5.42 4.34
N VAL A 225 -15.97 -5.60 3.72
CA VAL A 225 -16.98 -4.58 3.52
C VAL A 225 -18.30 -5.09 4.10
N VAL A 226 -18.81 -4.42 5.12
CA VAL A 226 -20.13 -4.72 5.68
C VAL A 226 -21.14 -3.74 5.09
N PHE A 227 -22.16 -4.27 4.46
CA PHE A 227 -23.24 -3.48 3.88
C PHE A 227 -24.60 -4.02 4.31
N ARG A 228 -25.65 -3.20 4.18
CA ARG A 228 -27.03 -3.57 4.49
C ARG A 228 -27.89 -3.43 3.24
N ARG A 229 -28.63 -4.50 2.91
CA ARG A 229 -29.62 -4.53 1.83
C ARG A 229 -30.95 -5.00 2.38
N ALA A 230 -32.03 -4.25 2.11
CA ALA A 230 -33.38 -4.56 2.63
C ALA A 230 -33.39 -4.85 4.14
N GLY A 231 -32.63 -4.08 4.92
CA GLY A 231 -32.53 -4.21 6.38
C GLY A 231 -31.62 -5.33 6.89
N ARG A 232 -31.08 -6.19 6.03
CA ARG A 232 -30.21 -7.32 6.41
C ARG A 232 -28.75 -6.97 6.18
N PRO A 233 -27.89 -7.09 7.21
CA PRO A 233 -26.46 -6.91 7.03
C PRO A 233 -25.84 -8.11 6.31
N SER A 234 -24.82 -7.85 5.52
CA SER A 234 -24.00 -8.84 4.84
C SER A 234 -22.55 -8.38 4.83
N GLU A 235 -21.60 -9.30 4.87
CA GLU A 235 -20.17 -9.05 4.78
C GLU A 235 -19.62 -9.72 3.53
N ILE A 236 -18.76 -9.00 2.82
CA ILE A 236 -18.01 -9.51 1.69
C ILE A 236 -16.54 -9.13 1.84
N PHE A 237 -15.65 -9.96 1.28
CA PHE A 237 -14.22 -9.66 1.18
C PHE A 237 -13.89 -9.25 -0.24
N VAL A 238 -13.36 -8.04 -0.38
CA VAL A 238 -13.05 -7.46 -1.69
C VAL A 238 -11.58 -7.13 -1.81
N GLU A 239 -11.03 -7.33 -2.99
CA GLU A 239 -9.72 -6.84 -3.37
C GLU A 239 -9.87 -5.42 -3.92
N LEU A 240 -9.13 -4.49 -3.32
CA LEU A 240 -9.17 -3.09 -3.69
C LEU A 240 -8.37 -2.86 -4.98
N ALA A 241 -8.98 -2.20 -5.95
CA ALA A 241 -8.28 -1.76 -7.16
C ALA A 241 -7.46 -0.49 -6.89
N GLY A 242 -6.51 -0.16 -7.77
CA GLY A 242 -5.80 1.11 -7.75
C GLY A 242 -6.63 2.23 -8.39
N VAL A 243 -6.40 3.46 -7.93
CA VAL A 243 -6.98 4.68 -8.53
C VAL A 243 -6.28 5.01 -9.85
N HIS A 244 -5.00 4.72 -9.96
CA HIS A 244 -4.17 5.01 -11.13
C HIS A 244 -3.67 3.74 -11.80
N THR A 245 -3.43 3.84 -13.11
CA THR A 245 -2.73 2.77 -13.81
C THR A 245 -1.22 2.82 -13.51
N PRO A 246 -0.48 1.70 -13.62
CA PRO A 246 0.97 1.70 -13.45
C PRO A 246 1.69 2.70 -14.40
N ALA A 247 1.15 2.92 -15.60
CA ALA A 247 1.67 3.91 -16.54
C ALA A 247 1.54 5.33 -15.98
N MET A 248 0.38 5.70 -15.45
CA MET A 248 0.15 7.02 -14.82
C MET A 248 1.08 7.24 -13.64
N LEU A 249 1.27 6.24 -12.76
CA LEU A 249 2.20 6.36 -11.63
C LEU A 249 3.65 6.57 -12.09
N ASN A 250 4.08 5.88 -13.14
CA ASN A 250 5.42 6.10 -13.71
C ASN A 250 5.57 7.50 -14.33
N GLU A 251 4.53 8.03 -14.97
CA GLU A 251 4.52 9.41 -15.49
C GLU A 251 4.60 10.44 -14.35
N LEU A 252 3.86 10.23 -13.27
CA LEU A 252 3.93 11.07 -12.07
C LEU A 252 5.34 11.05 -11.46
N MET A 253 5.94 9.87 -11.31
CA MET A 253 7.32 9.74 -10.85
C MET A 253 8.28 10.44 -11.79
N ALA A 254 8.11 10.34 -13.11
CA ALA A 254 8.95 11.01 -14.11
C ALA A 254 8.78 12.53 -14.11
N GLY A 255 7.91 13.09 -13.28
CA GLY A 255 7.63 14.54 -13.24
C GLY A 255 6.93 15.06 -14.50
N ARG A 256 6.41 14.18 -15.33
CA ARG A 256 5.57 14.52 -16.46
C ARG A 256 4.18 14.82 -15.91
N ARG A 257 3.88 16.11 -15.73
CA ARG A 257 2.51 16.54 -15.41
C ARG A 257 1.60 16.10 -16.55
N ALA A 258 0.49 15.45 -16.23
CA ALA A 258 -0.63 15.38 -17.16
C ALA A 258 -0.93 16.83 -17.63
N PRO A 259 -1.18 17.06 -18.93
CA PRO A 259 -1.37 18.40 -19.46
C PRO A 259 -2.67 19.00 -18.92
N LEU A 260 -2.58 19.71 -17.81
CA LEU A 260 -3.58 20.69 -17.39
C LEU A 260 -3.12 22.05 -17.92
N SER A 261 -3.63 22.40 -19.07
CA SER A 261 -3.57 23.67 -19.77
C SER A 261 -2.67 23.73 -21.01
N GLU A 262 -3.28 24.26 -22.02
CA GLU A 262 -2.70 24.66 -23.31
C GLU A 262 -1.42 25.48 -23.12
N ASN A 263 -0.26 24.87 -23.36
CA ASN A 263 0.97 25.64 -23.56
C ASN A 263 1.03 26.16 -24.97
N LYS A 264 1.23 27.45 -25.10
CA LYS A 264 1.48 28.11 -26.40
C LYS A 264 2.68 27.45 -27.11
N PRO A 265 2.61 27.24 -28.43
CA PRO A 265 3.73 26.70 -29.20
C PRO A 265 4.90 27.69 -29.19
N GLY A 266 6.04 27.30 -28.65
CA GLY A 266 7.28 28.04 -28.78
C GLY A 266 8.28 27.94 -27.61
N ASP A 267 7.88 27.61 -26.42
CA ASP A 267 8.79 27.51 -25.26
C ASP A 267 8.75 26.09 -24.63
N SER A 268 9.57 25.22 -25.17
CA SER A 268 9.86 23.94 -24.49
C SER A 268 11.13 24.12 -23.65
N PRO A 269 11.03 24.31 -22.32
CA PRO A 269 12.20 24.23 -21.46
C PRO A 269 12.78 22.82 -21.56
N LYS A 270 14.09 22.71 -21.72
CA LYS A 270 14.76 21.40 -21.59
C LYS A 270 14.30 20.74 -20.27
N PRO A 271 13.86 19.47 -20.30
CA PRO A 271 13.42 18.79 -19.10
C PRO A 271 14.56 18.83 -18.08
N LYS A 272 14.30 19.42 -16.90
CA LYS A 272 15.23 19.33 -15.78
C LYS A 272 15.29 17.86 -15.35
N PRO A 273 16.49 17.35 -14.98
CA PRO A 273 16.62 15.98 -14.48
C PRO A 273 15.66 15.79 -13.30
N ASN A 274 14.88 14.72 -13.35
CA ASN A 274 13.97 14.40 -12.27
C ASN A 274 14.76 13.75 -11.12
N PRO A 275 14.81 14.36 -9.93
CA PRO A 275 15.54 13.80 -8.81
C PRO A 275 14.94 12.48 -8.27
N LEU A 276 13.69 12.15 -8.63
CA LEU A 276 13.01 10.92 -8.21
C LEU A 276 13.29 9.74 -9.14
N ALA A 277 13.70 10.01 -10.39
CA ALA A 277 14.08 9.00 -11.37
C ALA A 277 15.40 9.40 -12.05
N PRO A 278 16.52 9.40 -11.32
CA PRO A 278 17.82 9.79 -11.86
C PRO A 278 18.32 8.75 -12.89
N ASP A 279 19.13 9.22 -13.87
CA ASP A 279 19.92 8.29 -14.67
C ASP A 279 20.93 7.59 -13.74
N PRO A 280 21.04 6.25 -13.76
CA PRO A 280 22.02 5.53 -12.96
C PRO A 280 23.46 6.04 -13.15
N ALA A 281 23.79 6.55 -14.35
CA ALA A 281 25.11 7.11 -14.66
C ALA A 281 25.41 8.39 -13.87
N ASP A 282 24.37 9.17 -13.53
CA ASP A 282 24.50 10.44 -12.80
C ASP A 282 24.60 10.25 -11.28
N LEU A 283 24.40 9.02 -10.80
CA LEU A 283 24.45 8.72 -9.36
C LEU A 283 25.90 8.60 -8.87
N PRO A 284 26.21 9.12 -7.67
CA PRO A 284 27.46 8.82 -6.99
C PRO A 284 27.70 7.31 -6.87
N GLU A 285 28.94 6.87 -7.00
CA GLU A 285 29.30 5.45 -6.96
C GLU A 285 28.84 4.78 -5.66
N SER A 286 28.92 5.50 -4.53
CA SER A 286 28.49 5.04 -3.20
C SER A 286 27.04 4.60 -3.13
N ILE A 287 26.13 5.23 -3.91
CA ILE A 287 24.70 4.92 -3.92
C ILE A 287 24.23 4.20 -5.18
N ARG A 288 25.00 4.23 -6.26
CA ARG A 288 24.64 3.59 -7.54
C ARG A 288 24.32 2.10 -7.38
N LYS A 289 25.08 1.39 -6.55
CA LYS A 289 24.89 -0.04 -6.25
C LYS A 289 23.55 -0.36 -5.55
N PHE A 290 22.88 0.64 -4.98
CA PHE A 290 21.58 0.50 -4.30
C PHE A 290 20.42 1.02 -5.15
N TYR A 291 20.62 1.26 -6.45
CA TYR A 291 19.59 1.77 -7.33
C TYR A 291 19.45 0.91 -8.59
N GLU A 292 18.23 0.45 -8.84
CA GLU A 292 17.88 -0.34 -10.03
C GLU A 292 16.55 0.18 -10.58
N PRO A 293 16.55 0.90 -11.73
CA PRO A 293 15.32 1.40 -12.33
C PRO A 293 14.52 0.28 -12.97
N ARG A 294 13.21 0.30 -12.73
CA ARG A 294 12.25 -0.63 -13.32
C ARG A 294 10.87 -0.03 -13.35
N PHE A 295 10.10 -0.35 -14.40
CA PHE A 295 8.70 0.06 -14.54
C PHE A 295 7.86 -0.45 -13.36
N GLY A 296 7.02 0.42 -12.77
CA GLY A 296 6.20 0.13 -11.59
C GLY A 296 6.94 0.25 -10.24
N TYR A 297 8.23 0.56 -10.27
CA TYR A 297 9.06 0.67 -9.07
C TYR A 297 9.73 2.04 -8.98
N ALA A 298 9.79 2.56 -7.78
CA ALA A 298 10.67 3.68 -7.44
C ALA A 298 12.13 3.22 -7.40
N ASN A 299 12.37 1.99 -6.92
CA ASN A 299 13.70 1.37 -6.89
C ASN A 299 13.61 -0.15 -6.72
N PHE A 300 13.77 -0.88 -7.80
CA PHE A 300 13.64 -2.34 -7.81
C PHE A 300 14.72 -3.08 -6.99
N TYR A 301 15.84 -2.45 -6.71
CA TYR A 301 16.88 -3.02 -5.84
C TYR A 301 16.30 -3.52 -4.51
N PHE A 302 15.44 -2.72 -3.88
CA PHE A 302 14.85 -3.07 -2.59
C PHE A 302 13.80 -4.18 -2.69
N ASN A 303 13.16 -4.34 -3.84
CA ASN A 303 12.28 -5.49 -4.08
C ASN A 303 13.05 -6.81 -3.97
N ARG A 304 14.26 -6.87 -4.56
CA ARG A 304 15.12 -8.05 -4.45
C ARG A 304 15.53 -8.32 -3.01
N ILE A 305 15.89 -7.27 -2.25
CA ILE A 305 16.27 -7.41 -0.84
C ILE A 305 15.13 -7.98 0.00
N GLU A 306 13.91 -7.46 -0.16
CA GLU A 306 12.75 -7.96 0.58
C GLU A 306 12.38 -9.40 0.14
N LEU A 307 12.48 -9.71 -1.15
CA LEU A 307 12.28 -11.06 -1.64
C LEU A 307 13.30 -12.05 -1.04
N GLU A 308 14.58 -11.67 -0.97
CA GLU A 308 15.63 -12.47 -0.33
C GLU A 308 15.33 -12.68 1.15
N ARG A 309 14.91 -11.64 1.88
CA ARG A 309 14.49 -11.75 3.29
C ARG A 309 13.39 -12.80 3.49
N VAL A 310 12.35 -12.76 2.65
CA VAL A 310 11.23 -13.73 2.73
C VAL A 310 11.70 -15.13 2.38
N ARG A 311 12.54 -15.28 1.34
CA ARG A 311 13.14 -16.56 0.96
C ARG A 311 13.94 -17.20 2.10
N ASP A 312 14.75 -16.42 2.79
CA ASP A 312 15.55 -16.89 3.92
C ASP A 312 14.68 -17.39 5.05
N VAL A 313 13.58 -16.68 5.36
CA VAL A 313 12.61 -17.10 6.39
C VAL A 313 11.94 -18.41 5.99
N LEU A 314 11.50 -18.55 4.73
CA LEU A 314 10.88 -19.78 4.22
C LEU A 314 11.86 -20.96 4.24
N GLN A 315 13.11 -20.73 3.85
CA GLN A 315 14.15 -21.78 3.87
C GLN A 315 14.45 -22.29 5.29
N ARG A 316 14.51 -21.39 6.27
CA ARG A 316 14.75 -21.78 7.67
C ARG A 316 13.59 -22.57 8.28
N ARG A 317 12.35 -22.37 7.80
CA ARG A 317 11.15 -23.09 8.24
C ARG A 317 10.98 -24.45 7.58
N LYS A 318 11.74 -24.78 6.53
CA LYS A 318 11.68 -26.10 5.90
C LYS A 318 12.08 -27.18 6.90
N SER A 319 11.14 -27.99 7.32
CA SER A 319 11.44 -29.23 8.06
C SER A 319 12.02 -30.28 7.11
N ALA A 320 12.83 -31.20 7.62
CA ALA A 320 13.41 -32.26 6.82
C ALA A 320 12.33 -33.23 6.24
N SER A 321 11.16 -33.32 6.87
CA SER A 321 10.03 -34.13 6.44
C SER A 321 9.30 -33.57 5.22
N GLU A 322 9.25 -32.23 5.07
CA GLU A 322 8.58 -31.59 3.91
C GLU A 322 9.31 -31.78 2.61
N LYS A 323 10.58 -32.17 2.65
CA LYS A 323 11.41 -32.43 1.45
C LYS A 323 11.13 -33.77 0.76
N GLN A 324 10.42 -34.69 1.42
CA GLN A 324 10.27 -36.07 0.94
C GLN A 324 8.83 -36.44 0.55
N GLU A 325 7.83 -35.61 0.83
CA GLU A 325 6.46 -35.95 0.47
C GLU A 325 6.15 -35.64 -1.00
N ILE A 326 5.76 -36.68 -1.71
CA ILE A 326 5.39 -36.62 -3.15
C ILE A 326 4.06 -35.87 -3.32
N SER A 327 3.15 -35.95 -2.35
CA SER A 327 1.87 -35.25 -2.35
C SER A 327 1.53 -34.67 -0.97
N TRP A 328 0.81 -33.54 -0.97
CA TRP A 328 0.24 -32.93 0.23
C TRP A 328 -1.25 -33.13 0.24
N ARG A 329 -1.80 -33.51 1.40
CA ARG A 329 -3.23 -33.71 1.59
C ARG A 329 -3.75 -32.81 2.69
N TYR A 330 -4.85 -32.12 2.40
CA TYR A 330 -5.58 -31.30 3.35
C TYR A 330 -7.03 -31.77 3.40
N HIS A 331 -7.61 -31.77 4.58
CA HIS A 331 -9.03 -32.04 4.80
C HIS A 331 -9.58 -31.08 5.85
N GLY A 332 -10.86 -30.75 5.76
CA GLY A 332 -11.50 -29.85 6.68
C GLY A 332 -13.01 -29.77 6.50
N GLN A 333 -13.63 -28.89 7.24
CA GLN A 333 -15.06 -28.59 7.18
C GLN A 333 -15.26 -27.19 6.59
N LEU A 334 -16.30 -27.04 5.79
CA LEU A 334 -16.73 -25.74 5.27
C LEU A 334 -17.67 -25.07 6.27
N GLU A 335 -17.59 -23.76 6.43
CA GLU A 335 -18.52 -22.98 7.27
C GLU A 335 -19.99 -23.15 6.83
N ALA A 336 -20.22 -23.29 5.53
CA ALA A 336 -21.53 -23.55 4.93
C ALA A 336 -22.02 -24.99 5.11
N GLY A 337 -21.25 -25.84 5.81
CA GLY A 337 -21.51 -27.27 6.00
C GLY A 337 -20.91 -28.15 4.88
N GLY A 338 -20.50 -29.36 5.27
CA GLY A 338 -19.82 -30.32 4.40
C GLY A 338 -18.31 -30.32 4.54
N SER A 339 -17.67 -31.38 4.06
CA SER A 339 -16.22 -31.56 4.13
C SER A 339 -15.55 -31.23 2.80
N PHE A 340 -14.28 -30.85 2.86
CA PHE A 340 -13.42 -30.75 1.68
C PHE A 340 -12.17 -31.60 1.83
N GLU A 341 -11.64 -32.05 0.70
CA GLU A 341 -10.34 -32.71 0.61
C GLU A 341 -9.56 -32.07 -0.56
N ILE A 342 -8.27 -31.78 -0.31
CA ILE A 342 -7.35 -31.23 -1.30
C ILE A 342 -6.12 -32.12 -1.36
N GLU A 343 -5.74 -32.55 -2.56
CA GLU A 343 -4.50 -33.27 -2.81
C GLU A 343 -3.66 -32.48 -3.82
N LEU A 344 -2.41 -32.18 -3.47
CA LEU A 344 -1.47 -31.43 -4.28
C LEU A 344 -0.23 -32.30 -4.56
N GLY A 345 -0.08 -32.71 -5.81
CA GLY A 345 1.10 -33.41 -6.34
C GLY A 345 2.06 -32.47 -7.07
N ASP A 346 3.09 -33.04 -7.69
CA ASP A 346 4.04 -32.26 -8.50
C ASP A 346 3.43 -31.83 -9.85
N GLN A 347 2.63 -32.69 -10.45
CA GLN A 347 2.04 -32.51 -11.77
C GLN A 347 0.52 -32.59 -11.77
N SER A 348 -0.09 -32.72 -10.60
CA SER A 348 -1.54 -32.79 -10.46
C SER A 348 -2.00 -32.14 -9.16
N ALA A 349 -3.18 -31.58 -9.19
CA ALA A 349 -3.87 -31.06 -8.00
C ALA A 349 -5.37 -31.38 -8.10
N THR A 350 -5.96 -31.78 -6.99
CA THR A 350 -7.38 -32.13 -6.90
C THR A 350 -8.01 -31.47 -5.70
N ILE A 351 -9.20 -30.95 -5.85
CA ILE A 351 -10.05 -30.50 -4.74
C ILE A 351 -11.42 -31.16 -4.86
N SER A 352 -11.85 -31.77 -3.77
CA SER A 352 -13.17 -32.38 -3.62
C SER A 352 -14.00 -31.51 -2.67
N LEU A 353 -15.12 -31.01 -3.15
CA LEU A 353 -16.11 -30.20 -2.41
C LEU A 353 -17.46 -30.90 -2.45
N PRO A 354 -18.41 -30.57 -1.56
CA PRO A 354 -19.79 -31.11 -1.65
C PRO A 354 -20.48 -30.81 -2.97
N THR A 355 -20.05 -29.75 -3.66
CA THR A 355 -20.57 -29.30 -4.95
C THR A 355 -19.93 -29.96 -6.16
N GLY A 356 -18.84 -30.74 -5.98
CA GLY A 356 -18.15 -31.42 -7.06
C GLY A 356 -16.63 -31.51 -6.86
N ILE A 357 -15.97 -32.13 -7.83
CA ILE A 357 -14.52 -32.33 -7.84
C ILE A 357 -13.92 -31.50 -8.96
N SER A 358 -12.91 -30.70 -8.62
CA SER A 358 -12.05 -30.02 -9.60
C SER A 358 -10.67 -30.66 -9.60
N ARG A 359 -10.15 -30.95 -10.78
CA ARG A 359 -8.84 -31.60 -10.97
C ARG A 359 -8.02 -30.82 -11.99
N TRP A 360 -6.74 -30.71 -11.73
CA TRP A 360 -5.75 -30.18 -12.64
C TRP A 360 -4.62 -31.20 -12.82
N GLU A 361 -4.18 -31.37 -14.04
CA GLU A 361 -3.03 -32.18 -14.39
C GLU A 361 -2.16 -31.40 -15.37
N GLN A 362 -0.84 -31.32 -15.09
CA GLN A 362 0.09 -30.69 -16.01
C GLN A 362 0.16 -31.52 -17.28
N ALA A 363 -0.22 -30.94 -18.41
CA ALA A 363 -0.08 -31.60 -19.68
C ALA A 363 1.39 -31.91 -19.96
N ALA A 364 1.68 -33.07 -20.59
CA ALA A 364 3.02 -33.38 -21.09
C ALA A 364 3.49 -32.24 -22.01
N ALA A 365 4.79 -31.93 -21.99
CA ALA A 365 5.41 -30.75 -22.61
C ALA A 365 5.11 -30.51 -24.11
N ASP A 366 4.41 -31.45 -24.78
CA ASP A 366 4.02 -31.37 -26.19
C ASP A 366 2.57 -30.89 -26.43
N ALA A 367 1.76 -30.71 -25.40
CA ALA A 367 0.42 -30.17 -25.52
C ALA A 367 0.47 -28.65 -25.29
N GLY A 368 0.38 -27.89 -26.39
CA GLY A 368 0.47 -26.45 -26.37
C GLY A 368 -0.47 -25.78 -25.36
N LEU A 369 -0.11 -24.61 -24.94
CA LEU A 369 -0.63 -23.65 -23.95
C LEU A 369 -2.15 -23.53 -23.65
N SER A 370 -3.00 -24.37 -24.20
CA SER A 370 -4.46 -24.33 -24.03
C SER A 370 -5.00 -25.06 -22.79
N ALA A 371 -4.18 -25.81 -22.04
CA ALA A 371 -4.63 -26.61 -20.91
C ALA A 371 -4.69 -25.79 -19.59
N GLU A 372 -4.11 -24.57 -19.54
CA GLU A 372 -4.03 -23.75 -18.34
C GLU A 372 -5.24 -22.84 -18.09
N ALA A 373 -6.08 -22.60 -19.10
CA ALA A 373 -7.19 -21.63 -19.01
C ALA A 373 -8.27 -21.95 -17.95
N GLY A 374 -8.31 -23.17 -17.39
CA GLY A 374 -9.25 -23.56 -16.34
C GLY A 374 -8.64 -23.62 -14.93
N PHE A 375 -7.31 -23.59 -14.81
CA PHE A 375 -6.61 -23.76 -13.54
C PHE A 375 -6.72 -22.52 -12.66
N ASP A 376 -6.61 -21.34 -13.25
CA ASP A 376 -6.66 -20.05 -12.54
C ASP A 376 -8.05 -19.74 -11.94
N SER A 377 -9.09 -20.43 -12.37
CA SER A 377 -10.46 -20.25 -11.88
C SER A 377 -11.02 -21.46 -11.12
N SER A 378 -10.25 -22.53 -10.99
CA SER A 378 -10.73 -23.79 -10.37
C SER A 378 -10.54 -23.82 -8.85
N PRO A 379 -11.53 -24.32 -8.09
CA PRO A 379 -12.90 -24.55 -8.52
C PRO A 379 -13.63 -23.23 -8.83
N PRO A 380 -14.72 -23.26 -9.60
CA PRO A 380 -15.47 -22.03 -9.92
C PRO A 380 -15.86 -21.24 -8.67
N GLY A 381 -15.60 -19.93 -8.68
CA GLY A 381 -15.85 -19.05 -7.53
C GLY A 381 -14.78 -19.05 -6.43
N SER A 382 -13.73 -19.88 -6.54
CA SER A 382 -12.64 -19.95 -5.57
C SER A 382 -11.56 -18.87 -5.78
N GLY A 383 -11.59 -18.14 -6.90
CA GLY A 383 -10.55 -17.18 -7.27
C GLY A 383 -9.18 -17.83 -7.52
N GLY A 384 -9.16 -19.06 -8.02
CA GLY A 384 -7.91 -19.75 -8.35
C GLY A 384 -7.23 -20.43 -7.15
N MET A 385 -8.01 -20.88 -6.16
CA MET A 385 -7.46 -21.52 -4.96
C MET A 385 -6.54 -22.69 -5.27
N LEU A 386 -6.89 -23.55 -6.26
CA LEU A 386 -6.09 -24.71 -6.63
C LEU A 386 -4.74 -24.30 -7.23
N ALA A 387 -4.73 -23.26 -8.07
CA ALA A 387 -3.51 -22.64 -8.58
C ALA A 387 -2.64 -22.08 -7.46
N ALA A 388 -3.23 -21.29 -6.58
CA ALA A 388 -2.51 -20.66 -5.46
C ALA A 388 -1.85 -21.70 -4.54
N LEU A 389 -2.56 -22.76 -4.17
CA LEU A 389 -2.03 -23.84 -3.31
C LEU A 389 -0.92 -24.64 -4.00
N THR A 390 -1.07 -24.91 -5.29
CA THR A 390 -0.04 -25.60 -6.08
C THR A 390 1.23 -24.76 -6.19
N MET A 391 1.10 -23.44 -6.46
CA MET A 391 2.22 -22.51 -6.51
C MET A 391 2.89 -22.37 -5.14
N TRP A 392 2.10 -22.32 -4.06
CA TRP A 392 2.61 -22.31 -2.70
C TRP A 392 3.43 -23.58 -2.40
N ARG A 393 2.92 -24.76 -2.73
CA ARG A 393 3.65 -26.02 -2.58
C ARG A 393 4.96 -26.00 -3.38
N ARG A 394 4.92 -25.59 -4.66
CA ARG A 394 6.11 -25.48 -5.52
C ARG A 394 7.14 -24.51 -4.92
N LEU A 395 6.71 -23.37 -4.44
CA LEU A 395 7.60 -22.40 -3.76
C LEU A 395 8.30 -23.02 -2.55
N LEU A 396 7.57 -23.75 -1.72
CA LEU A 396 8.14 -24.37 -0.52
C LEU A 396 9.08 -25.53 -0.84
N ILE A 397 8.77 -26.37 -1.83
CA ILE A 397 9.58 -27.54 -2.19
C ILE A 397 10.76 -27.16 -3.07
N LYS A 398 10.53 -26.46 -4.17
CA LYS A 398 11.55 -26.17 -5.18
C LYS A 398 12.33 -24.88 -4.88
N GLY A 399 11.76 -24.01 -4.05
CA GLY A 399 12.30 -22.67 -3.80
C GLY A 399 11.96 -21.70 -4.94
N ALA A 400 12.08 -20.41 -4.65
CA ALA A 400 11.66 -19.36 -5.55
C ALA A 400 12.49 -19.22 -6.86
N GLN A 401 13.60 -19.93 -6.97
CA GLN A 401 14.42 -19.93 -8.20
C GLN A 401 13.99 -20.98 -9.23
N ASN A 402 13.20 -21.97 -8.82
CA ASN A 402 12.82 -23.12 -9.63
C ASN A 402 11.30 -23.17 -9.86
N THR A 403 10.60 -22.05 -9.75
CA THR A 403 9.18 -21.94 -10.08
C THR A 403 9.04 -21.51 -11.55
N ASP A 404 8.06 -22.08 -12.25
CA ASP A 404 7.69 -21.68 -13.61
C ASP A 404 7.00 -20.31 -13.54
N GLY A 405 7.78 -19.24 -13.54
CA GLY A 405 7.28 -17.90 -13.42
C GLY A 405 8.22 -16.98 -12.63
N ARG A 406 7.91 -15.71 -12.65
CA ARG A 406 8.68 -14.68 -11.96
C ARG A 406 8.03 -14.36 -10.63
N ILE A 407 8.76 -14.49 -9.53
CA ILE A 407 8.32 -14.10 -8.20
C ILE A 407 8.90 -12.73 -7.85
N THR A 408 8.04 -11.83 -7.41
CA THR A 408 8.38 -10.53 -6.84
C THR A 408 7.78 -10.37 -5.45
N TYR A 409 8.37 -9.52 -4.64
CA TYR A 409 7.79 -9.16 -3.35
C TYR A 409 6.80 -8.00 -3.57
N TRP A 410 5.52 -8.23 -3.30
CA TRP A 410 4.51 -7.20 -3.51
C TRP A 410 4.47 -6.19 -2.36
N GLY A 411 4.71 -6.63 -1.14
CA GLY A 411 4.60 -5.81 0.07
C GLY A 411 3.93 -6.58 1.20
N GLN A 412 3.08 -5.91 1.95
CA GLN A 412 2.35 -6.49 3.07
C GLN A 412 0.86 -6.19 2.97
N GLN A 413 0.04 -7.11 3.45
CA GLN A 413 -1.41 -6.93 3.59
C GLN A 413 -1.90 -7.54 4.91
N PRO A 414 -3.09 -7.15 5.41
CA PRO A 414 -3.68 -7.78 6.58
C PRO A 414 -3.81 -9.29 6.41
N LEU A 415 -3.34 -10.06 7.42
CA LEU A 415 -3.42 -11.52 7.41
C LEU A 415 -4.86 -11.99 7.60
N TYR A 416 -5.61 -11.27 8.46
CA TYR A 416 -7.02 -11.51 8.71
C TYR A 416 -7.79 -10.23 8.44
N SER A 417 -8.96 -10.38 7.87
CA SER A 417 -9.82 -9.33 7.41
C SER A 417 -10.28 -8.30 8.46
N THR A 418 -10.09 -8.59 9.74
CA THR A 418 -10.58 -7.78 10.85
C THR A 418 -9.51 -7.01 11.61
N SER A 419 -8.23 -7.19 11.30
CA SER A 419 -7.12 -6.56 12.03
C SER A 419 -6.01 -6.10 11.08
N THR A 420 -5.91 -4.79 10.88
CA THR A 420 -4.75 -4.17 10.22
C THR A 420 -3.45 -4.33 11.03
N ASN A 421 -3.53 -4.83 12.27
CA ASN A 421 -2.39 -4.98 13.17
C ASN A 421 -1.52 -6.22 12.88
N GLN A 422 -1.99 -7.15 12.06
CA GLN A 422 -1.20 -8.32 11.64
C GLN A 422 -1.04 -8.32 10.12
N LEU A 423 0.07 -7.78 9.66
CA LEU A 423 0.43 -7.78 8.25
C LEU A 423 1.24 -9.02 7.89
N ALA A 424 0.88 -9.64 6.78
CA ALA A 424 1.60 -10.76 6.18
C ALA A 424 2.36 -10.30 4.95
N ASP A 425 3.55 -10.85 4.74
CA ASP A 425 4.32 -10.66 3.51
C ASP A 425 3.60 -11.31 2.33
N VAL A 426 3.49 -10.57 1.23
CA VAL A 426 2.84 -10.99 -0.01
C VAL A 426 3.85 -11.17 -1.11
N LEU A 427 3.82 -12.34 -1.73
CA LEU A 427 4.60 -12.64 -2.93
C LEU A 427 3.66 -12.64 -4.14
N GLU A 428 4.06 -11.96 -5.18
CA GLU A 428 3.39 -11.96 -6.47
C GLU A 428 4.10 -12.93 -7.41
N LEU A 429 3.36 -13.85 -7.99
CA LEU A 429 3.84 -14.75 -9.03
C LEU A 429 3.23 -14.36 -10.37
N THR A 430 4.06 -14.00 -11.32
CA THR A 430 3.65 -13.76 -12.71
C THR A 430 4.07 -14.95 -13.53
N THR A 431 3.11 -15.70 -14.07
CA THR A 431 3.32 -16.76 -15.07
C THR A 431 3.46 -16.13 -16.45
N SER A 432 4.36 -16.65 -17.26
CA SER A 432 4.60 -16.20 -18.65
C SER A 432 3.50 -16.69 -19.59
#